data_970aa303c278edb4b79a1d37c19055db
#
_entry.id   970aa303c278edb4b79a1d37c19055db
#
_cell.length_a   1.000
_cell.length_b   1.000
_cell.length_c   1.000
_cell.angle_alpha   90.00
_cell.angle_beta   90.00
_cell.angle_gamma   90.00
#
_symmetry.space_group_name_H-M   'P 1'
#
loop_
_entity.id
_entity.type
_entity.pdbx_description
1 polymer ?
#
loop_
_entity_poly.entity_id
_entity_poly.type
_entity_poly.pdbx_seq_one_letter_code
_entity_poly.pdbx_strand_id
1 'polypeptide(L)'
;MLDKSASLTAPPATVTRTRSAVPRALQKYLSLEDFEPTARRRIPKFLYGYISGGVETDAAMRDNRKAFDEYGFVPRVLNDVSGRDQTTTLFGKTYASPFGIPPMGSSALSAYRGDIVLTKAAKAGNVPMIFTLGSAAASV
;
A
#
# COMPACT_ATOMS: atom_id res chain seq x y z
N MET A 1 -32.75 -25.77 -32.22
CA MET A 1 -32.82 -26.28 -30.85
C MET A 1 -31.50 -25.82 -30.17
N LEU A 2 -31.54 -24.63 -29.57
CA LEU A 2 -30.38 -23.96 -28.98
C LEU A 2 -30.44 -24.15 -27.44
N ASP A 3 -29.54 -24.96 -26.93
CA ASP A 3 -29.38 -25.19 -25.49
C ASP A 3 -28.80 -23.94 -24.83
N LYS A 4 -29.60 -23.25 -24.02
CA LYS A 4 -29.21 -22.12 -23.17
C LYS A 4 -29.00 -22.61 -21.76
N SER A 5 -27.93 -23.31 -21.51
CA SER A 5 -27.45 -23.49 -20.12
C SER A 5 -26.49 -22.35 -19.76
N ALA A 6 -27.04 -21.16 -19.48
CA ALA A 6 -26.31 -20.10 -18.85
C ALA A 6 -26.04 -20.49 -17.39
N SER A 7 -24.83 -20.91 -17.11
CA SER A 7 -24.31 -21.07 -15.75
C SER A 7 -24.36 -19.71 -15.03
N LEU A 8 -25.28 -19.56 -14.10
CA LEU A 8 -25.31 -18.47 -13.15
C LEU A 8 -24.12 -18.63 -12.20
N THR A 9 -23.03 -17.97 -12.53
CA THR A 9 -21.92 -17.78 -11.60
C THR A 9 -22.40 -16.98 -10.40
N ALA A 10 -22.33 -17.58 -9.22
CA ALA A 10 -22.68 -16.91 -7.97
C ALA A 10 -21.90 -15.59 -7.83
N PRO A 11 -22.52 -14.51 -7.33
CA PRO A 11 -21.82 -13.25 -7.13
C PRO A 11 -20.64 -13.44 -6.17
N PRO A 12 -19.49 -12.75 -6.41
CA PRO A 12 -18.34 -12.86 -5.55
C PRO A 12 -18.70 -12.49 -4.12
N ALA A 13 -18.21 -13.27 -3.16
CA ALA A 13 -18.47 -13.05 -1.75
C ALA A 13 -18.06 -11.61 -1.36
N THR A 14 -19.00 -10.84 -0.86
CA THR A 14 -18.76 -9.49 -0.35
C THR A 14 -17.77 -9.57 0.80
N VAL A 15 -16.53 -9.13 0.58
CA VAL A 15 -15.52 -9.02 1.62
C VAL A 15 -15.93 -7.88 2.55
N THR A 16 -16.66 -8.22 3.61
CA THR A 16 -16.99 -7.27 4.67
C THR A 16 -15.70 -6.88 5.38
N ARG A 17 -15.10 -5.75 4.99
CA ARG A 17 -13.96 -5.16 5.72
C ARG A 17 -14.48 -4.71 7.09
N THR A 18 -14.28 -5.54 8.10
CA THR A 18 -14.40 -5.08 9.49
C THR A 18 -13.33 -4.00 9.68
N ARG A 19 -13.74 -2.75 9.75
CA ARG A 19 -12.83 -1.64 10.10
C ARG A 19 -12.35 -1.90 11.53
N SER A 20 -11.19 -2.50 11.67
CA SER A 20 -10.46 -2.48 12.93
C SER A 20 -10.33 -1.02 13.36
N ALA A 21 -10.76 -0.69 14.57
CA ALA A 21 -10.66 0.67 15.08
C ALA A 21 -9.19 1.10 15.03
N VAL A 22 -8.91 2.21 14.33
CA VAL A 22 -7.55 2.75 14.24
C VAL A 22 -7.05 3.04 15.65
N PRO A 23 -5.88 2.48 16.07
CA PRO A 23 -5.30 2.74 17.38
C PRO A 23 -5.21 4.25 17.65
N ARG A 24 -5.51 4.68 18.89
CA ARG A 24 -5.50 6.11 19.26
C ARG A 24 -4.20 6.82 18.88
N ALA A 25 -3.06 6.14 19.01
CA ALA A 25 -1.74 6.66 18.64
C ALA A 25 -1.62 7.02 17.15
N LEU A 26 -2.41 6.41 16.28
CA LEU A 26 -2.39 6.63 14.84
C LEU A 26 -3.48 7.58 14.35
N GLN A 27 -4.45 7.94 15.18
CA GLN A 27 -5.57 8.81 14.78
C GLN A 27 -5.15 10.23 14.39
N LYS A 28 -3.97 10.66 14.84
CA LYS A 28 -3.40 11.98 14.49
C LYS A 28 -2.76 12.03 13.11
N TYR A 29 -2.54 10.88 12.46
CA TYR A 29 -1.97 10.81 11.13
C TYR A 29 -3.11 10.70 10.12
N LEU A 30 -3.30 11.74 9.33
CA LEU A 30 -4.38 11.81 8.34
C LEU A 30 -3.90 11.39 6.95
N SER A 31 -2.61 11.55 6.68
CA SER A 31 -1.94 11.15 5.44
C SER A 31 -0.65 10.38 5.72
N LEU A 32 -0.06 9.77 4.70
CA LEU A 32 1.24 9.10 4.82
C LEU A 32 2.37 10.10 5.08
N GLU A 33 2.26 11.31 4.57
CA GLU A 33 3.22 12.39 4.78
C GLU A 33 3.35 12.77 6.25
N ASP A 34 2.29 12.63 7.03
CA ASP A 34 2.30 12.95 8.46
C ASP A 34 3.25 12.07 9.29
N PHE A 35 3.65 10.90 8.74
CA PHE A 35 4.62 10.04 9.39
C PHE A 35 6.06 10.57 9.26
N GLU A 36 6.39 11.33 8.23
CA GLU A 36 7.74 11.80 7.97
C GLU A 36 8.34 12.62 9.13
N PRO A 37 7.65 13.63 9.71
CA PRO A 37 8.17 14.38 10.86
C PRO A 37 8.43 13.49 12.09
N THR A 38 7.66 12.41 12.24
CA THR A 38 7.86 11.46 13.34
C THR A 38 9.05 10.57 13.07
N ALA A 39 9.23 10.08 11.85
CA ALA A 39 10.38 9.30 11.42
C ALA A 39 11.68 10.10 11.60
N ARG A 40 11.71 11.35 11.14
CA ARG A 40 12.86 12.25 11.26
C ARG A 40 13.33 12.45 12.71
N ARG A 41 12.42 12.41 13.68
CA ARG A 41 12.75 12.53 15.11
C ARG A 41 13.23 11.24 15.74
N ARG A 42 12.83 10.07 15.20
CA ARG A 42 13.09 8.76 15.79
C ARG A 42 14.26 8.03 15.16
N ILE A 43 14.45 8.20 13.86
CA ILE A 43 15.52 7.54 13.11
C ILE A 43 16.82 8.34 13.31
N PRO A 44 17.97 7.68 13.54
CA PRO A 44 19.27 8.35 13.59
C PRO A 44 19.50 9.24 12.36
N LYS A 45 20.07 10.44 12.55
CA LYS A 45 20.19 11.46 11.49
C LYS A 45 20.86 10.95 10.22
N PHE A 46 21.93 10.17 10.35
CA PHE A 46 22.66 9.63 9.19
C PHE A 46 21.79 8.65 8.39
N LEU A 47 21.02 7.81 9.08
CA LEU A 47 20.14 6.84 8.46
C LEU A 47 18.92 7.54 7.82
N TYR A 48 18.36 8.53 8.52
CA TYR A 48 17.27 9.32 7.96
C TYR A 48 17.73 10.05 6.68
N GLY A 49 18.95 10.65 6.69
CA GLY A 49 19.53 11.29 5.51
C GLY A 49 19.69 10.34 4.33
N TYR A 50 20.12 9.11 4.60
CA TYR A 50 20.21 8.07 3.55
C TYR A 50 18.83 7.71 2.97
N ILE A 51 17.81 7.55 3.82
CA ILE A 51 16.46 7.16 3.38
C ILE A 51 15.74 8.29 2.65
N SER A 52 15.89 9.53 3.14
CA SER A 52 15.15 10.71 2.64
C SER A 52 15.88 11.47 1.53
N GLY A 53 17.15 11.17 1.30
CA GLY A 53 17.95 11.85 0.28
C GLY A 53 17.83 11.21 -1.09
N GLY A 54 17.93 12.04 -2.12
CA GLY A 54 18.09 11.62 -3.51
C GLY A 54 19.52 11.85 -3.99
N VAL A 55 19.70 11.85 -5.31
CA VAL A 55 20.99 12.09 -5.96
C VAL A 55 21.13 13.58 -6.27
N GLU A 56 22.31 14.14 -5.97
CA GLU A 56 22.67 15.54 -6.24
C GLU A 56 21.65 16.54 -5.65
N THR A 57 20.88 17.17 -6.50
CA THR A 57 19.90 18.22 -6.13
C THR A 57 18.51 17.67 -5.75
N ASP A 58 18.34 16.37 -5.65
CA ASP A 58 17.03 15.70 -5.41
C ASP A 58 15.98 16.01 -6.50
N ALA A 59 16.40 16.42 -7.70
CA ALA A 59 15.48 16.82 -8.77
C ALA A 59 14.56 15.67 -9.16
N ALA A 60 15.11 14.49 -9.44
CA ALA A 60 14.33 13.32 -9.82
C ALA A 60 13.31 12.91 -8.74
N MET A 61 13.69 13.05 -7.47
CA MET A 61 12.78 12.73 -6.36
C MET A 61 11.62 13.72 -6.28
N ARG A 62 11.87 15.02 -6.51
CA ARG A 62 10.80 16.02 -6.59
C ARG A 62 9.90 15.79 -7.80
N ASP A 63 10.47 15.48 -8.96
CA ASP A 63 9.72 15.23 -10.19
C ASP A 63 8.84 14.00 -10.08
N ASN A 64 9.29 12.94 -9.41
CA ASN A 64 8.48 11.75 -9.14
C ASN A 64 7.21 12.09 -8.35
N ARG A 65 7.28 13.03 -7.40
CA ARG A 65 6.09 13.48 -6.67
C ARG A 65 5.22 14.40 -7.52
N LYS A 66 5.85 15.35 -8.21
CA LYS A 66 5.15 16.33 -9.06
C LYS A 66 4.36 15.67 -10.19
N ALA A 67 4.82 14.54 -10.70
CA ALA A 67 4.11 13.80 -11.73
C ALA A 67 2.68 13.41 -11.34
N PHE A 68 2.38 13.24 -10.05
CA PHE A 68 1.02 12.99 -9.58
C PHE A 68 0.12 14.23 -9.67
N ASP A 69 0.68 15.44 -9.64
CA ASP A 69 -0.08 16.69 -9.73
C ASP A 69 -0.67 16.90 -11.13
N GLU A 70 -0.15 16.18 -12.14
CA GLU A 70 -0.66 16.20 -13.51
C GLU A 70 -1.99 15.44 -13.66
N TYR A 71 -2.36 14.64 -12.67
CA TYR A 71 -3.57 13.85 -12.66
C TYR A 71 -4.56 14.36 -11.62
N GLY A 72 -5.77 14.60 -12.02
CA GLY A 72 -6.86 15.04 -11.15
C GLY A 72 -8.06 14.11 -11.25
N PHE A 73 -8.82 14.03 -10.16
CA PHE A 73 -10.11 13.34 -10.19
C PHE A 73 -11.19 14.30 -10.69
N VAL A 74 -11.98 13.84 -11.65
CA VAL A 74 -13.20 14.56 -12.07
C VAL A 74 -14.35 14.08 -11.17
N PRO A 75 -14.79 14.91 -10.21
CA PRO A 75 -15.87 14.50 -9.30
C PRO A 75 -17.19 14.37 -10.07
N ARG A 76 -17.94 13.33 -9.75
CA ARG A 76 -19.30 13.14 -10.22
C ARG A 76 -20.23 13.02 -9.02
N VAL A 77 -21.24 13.88 -8.96
CA VAL A 77 -22.23 13.88 -7.89
C VAL A 77 -23.43 13.01 -8.28
N LEU A 78 -24.21 12.58 -7.27
CA LEU A 78 -25.43 11.78 -7.43
C LEU A 78 -25.24 10.41 -8.12
N ASN A 79 -24.02 9.89 -8.13
CA ASN A 79 -23.77 8.53 -8.57
C ASN A 79 -23.85 7.56 -7.38
N ASP A 80 -24.56 6.44 -7.59
CA ASP A 80 -24.51 5.35 -6.63
C ASP A 80 -23.12 4.69 -6.64
N VAL A 81 -22.47 4.72 -5.48
CA VAL A 81 -21.15 4.14 -5.26
C VAL A 81 -21.19 2.90 -4.36
N SER A 82 -22.36 2.39 -4.04
CA SER A 82 -22.54 1.23 -3.16
C SER A 82 -21.93 -0.05 -3.75
N GLY A 83 -21.95 -0.19 -5.07
CA GLY A 83 -21.42 -1.35 -5.80
C GLY A 83 -19.97 -1.24 -6.23
N ARG A 84 -19.20 -0.24 -5.71
CA ARG A 84 -17.79 -0.10 -6.10
C ARG A 84 -16.97 -1.29 -5.61
N ASP A 85 -16.14 -1.82 -6.51
CA ASP A 85 -15.20 -2.90 -6.23
C ASP A 85 -13.80 -2.48 -6.69
N GLN A 86 -12.78 -2.77 -5.87
CA GLN A 86 -11.38 -2.52 -6.16
C GLN A 86 -10.59 -3.82 -6.28
N THR A 87 -11.26 -4.96 -6.25
CA THR A 87 -10.56 -6.24 -6.36
C THR A 87 -9.84 -6.36 -7.69
N THR A 88 -8.68 -6.99 -7.66
CA THR A 88 -7.89 -7.24 -8.86
C THR A 88 -7.26 -8.62 -8.80
N THR A 89 -7.07 -9.24 -9.94
CA THR A 89 -6.39 -10.54 -10.03
C THR A 89 -5.02 -10.38 -10.65
N LEU A 90 -3.98 -10.74 -9.88
CA LEU A 90 -2.59 -10.74 -10.31
C LEU A 90 -1.99 -12.12 -10.10
N PHE A 91 -1.37 -12.68 -11.14
CA PHE A 91 -0.74 -14.00 -11.09
C PHE A 91 -1.65 -15.12 -10.56
N GLY A 92 -2.93 -15.09 -10.96
CA GLY A 92 -3.93 -16.09 -10.55
C GLY A 92 -4.46 -15.96 -9.13
N LYS A 93 -4.05 -14.91 -8.40
CA LYS A 93 -4.53 -14.60 -7.04
C LYS A 93 -5.32 -13.31 -7.01
N THR A 94 -6.49 -13.33 -6.36
CA THR A 94 -7.35 -12.14 -6.17
C THR A 94 -6.94 -11.37 -4.93
N TYR A 95 -6.72 -10.07 -5.10
CA TYR A 95 -6.39 -9.10 -4.07
C TYR A 95 -7.53 -8.10 -3.86
N ALA A 96 -7.58 -7.51 -2.68
CA ALA A 96 -8.63 -6.55 -2.31
C ALA A 96 -8.45 -5.16 -2.96
N SER A 97 -7.28 -4.88 -3.55
CA SER A 97 -6.97 -3.57 -4.14
C SER A 97 -5.92 -3.72 -5.24
N PRO A 98 -5.90 -2.83 -6.24
CA PRO A 98 -4.93 -2.87 -7.34
C PRO A 98 -3.56 -2.27 -6.98
N PHE A 99 -3.28 -2.04 -5.71
CA PHE A 99 -1.98 -1.56 -5.22
C PHE A 99 -1.43 -2.48 -4.14
N GLY A 100 -0.13 -2.42 -3.91
CA GLY A 100 0.56 -3.28 -2.96
C GLY A 100 1.76 -2.61 -2.33
N ILE A 101 2.54 -3.38 -1.58
CA ILE A 101 3.77 -2.94 -0.95
C ILE A 101 4.94 -3.25 -1.88
N PRO A 102 5.69 -2.23 -2.32
CA PRO A 102 6.83 -2.42 -3.23
C PRO A 102 8.00 -3.11 -2.52
N PRO A 103 8.98 -3.62 -3.29
CA PRO A 103 10.22 -4.15 -2.71
C PRO A 103 11.02 -3.02 -2.08
N MET A 104 11.40 -3.19 -0.81
CA MET A 104 12.23 -2.24 -0.07
C MET A 104 13.44 -2.98 0.51
N GLY A 105 14.64 -2.57 0.10
CA GLY A 105 15.88 -3.06 0.71
C GLY A 105 16.06 -2.51 2.13
N SER A 106 16.71 -3.28 2.98
CA SER A 106 17.17 -2.82 4.31
C SER A 106 16.08 -2.21 5.19
N SER A 107 14.83 -2.65 5.08
CA SER A 107 13.70 -2.14 5.87
C SER A 107 13.92 -2.28 7.38
N ALA A 108 14.73 -3.27 7.80
CA ALA A 108 15.13 -3.49 9.19
C ALA A 108 15.98 -2.34 9.77
N LEU A 109 16.62 -1.54 8.94
CA LEU A 109 17.37 -0.35 9.39
C LEU A 109 16.42 0.76 9.88
N SER A 110 15.24 0.84 9.31
CA SER A 110 14.24 1.86 9.66
C SER A 110 13.28 1.38 10.77
N ALA A 111 13.00 0.08 10.82
CA ALA A 111 12.08 -0.48 11.79
C ALA A 111 12.46 -1.92 12.15
N TYR A 112 12.51 -2.21 13.46
CA TYR A 112 12.75 -3.58 13.93
C TYR A 112 11.76 -4.55 13.29
N ARG A 113 12.29 -5.59 12.62
CA ARG A 113 11.50 -6.60 11.87
C ARG A 113 10.54 -5.97 10.85
N GLY A 114 10.95 -4.89 10.18
CA GLY A 114 10.12 -4.11 9.26
C GLY A 114 9.43 -4.97 8.21
N ASP A 115 10.16 -5.87 7.56
CA ASP A 115 9.60 -6.77 6.54
C ASP A 115 8.51 -7.70 7.07
N ILE A 116 8.67 -8.22 8.29
CA ILE A 116 7.68 -9.08 8.93
C ILE A 116 6.41 -8.30 9.25
N VAL A 117 6.56 -7.07 9.74
CA VAL A 117 5.42 -6.19 10.04
C VAL A 117 4.67 -5.86 8.76
N LEU A 118 5.38 -5.48 7.70
CA LEU A 118 4.79 -5.17 6.40
C LEU A 118 4.10 -6.39 5.78
N THR A 119 4.71 -7.58 5.87
CA THR A 119 4.10 -8.83 5.39
C THR A 119 2.79 -9.13 6.11
N LYS A 120 2.77 -9.00 7.43
CA LYS A 120 1.54 -9.19 8.21
C LYS A 120 0.47 -8.18 7.82
N ALA A 121 0.85 -6.93 7.59
CA ALA A 121 -0.07 -5.88 7.15
C ALA A 121 -0.61 -6.17 5.74
N ALA A 122 0.25 -6.55 4.80
CA ALA A 122 -0.14 -6.93 3.44
C ALA A 122 -1.11 -8.12 3.45
N LYS A 123 -0.82 -9.15 4.25
CA LYS A 123 -1.71 -10.31 4.43
C LYS A 123 -3.06 -9.89 4.99
N ALA A 124 -3.07 -9.06 6.03
CA ALA A 124 -4.29 -8.59 6.66
C ALA A 124 -5.14 -7.71 5.73
N GLY A 125 -4.48 -6.90 4.89
CA GLY A 125 -5.14 -6.07 3.87
C GLY A 125 -5.49 -6.80 2.59
N ASN A 126 -5.07 -8.06 2.44
CA ASN A 126 -5.15 -8.82 1.18
C ASN A 126 -4.64 -8.00 -0.01
N VAL A 127 -3.43 -7.44 0.12
CA VAL A 127 -2.73 -6.70 -0.93
C VAL A 127 -1.43 -7.41 -1.30
N PRO A 128 -0.95 -7.29 -2.55
CA PRO A 128 0.33 -7.89 -2.95
C PRO A 128 1.50 -7.21 -2.22
N MET A 129 2.54 -7.99 -1.96
CA MET A 129 3.82 -7.50 -1.45
C MET A 129 4.95 -8.16 -2.21
N ILE A 130 5.95 -7.39 -2.57
CA ILE A 130 7.15 -7.86 -3.25
C ILE A 130 8.33 -7.77 -2.28
N PHE A 131 9.10 -8.87 -2.17
CA PHE A 131 10.32 -8.92 -1.38
C PHE A 131 11.55 -8.69 -2.25
N THR A 132 12.60 -8.15 -1.64
CA THR A 132 13.94 -8.10 -2.22
C THR A 132 14.88 -9.01 -1.44
N LEU A 133 15.88 -9.57 -2.12
CA LEU A 133 16.92 -10.39 -1.48
C LEU A 133 17.79 -9.61 -0.47
N GLY A 134 17.81 -8.28 -0.54
CA GLY A 134 18.45 -7.41 0.43
C GLY A 134 17.61 -7.12 1.68
N SER A 135 16.50 -7.81 1.85
CA SER A 135 15.66 -7.72 3.05
C SER A 135 16.36 -8.44 4.21
N ALA A 136 16.60 -7.75 5.31
CA ALA A 136 17.30 -8.31 6.48
C ALA A 136 16.45 -9.28 7.31
N ALA A 137 15.30 -9.71 6.82
CA ALA A 137 14.40 -10.66 7.49
C ALA A 137 14.86 -12.13 7.40
N ALA A 138 16.01 -12.41 6.80
CA ALA A 138 16.49 -13.77 6.53
C ALA A 138 17.12 -14.48 7.74
N SER A 139 16.85 -14.09 8.97
CA SER A 139 17.35 -14.78 10.14
C SER A 139 16.27 -14.95 11.21
N VAL A 140 15.48 -15.97 11.04
CA VAL A 140 14.85 -16.74 12.14
C VAL A 140 14.84 -18.19 11.73
#